data_0ae79f7f18a3604b8b2f3755a9d11d23
#
_entry.id   0ae79f7f18a3604b8b2f3755a9d11d23
#
_cell.length_a   1.000
_cell.length_b   1.000
_cell.length_c   1.000
_cell.angle_alpha   90.00
_cell.angle_beta   90.00
_cell.angle_gamma   90.00
#
_symmetry.space_group_name_H-M   'P 1'
#
loop_
_entity.id
_entity.type
_entity.pdbx_description
1 polymer ?
#
loop_
_entity_poly.entity_id
_entity_poly.type
_entity_poly.pdbx_seq_one_letter_code
_entity_poly.pdbx_strand_id
1 'polypeptide(L)'
;VLWYDDFADVSVPMEILPSKLYDAFNSGDSTMLAIFFDTSTSSDDTMKAITAIRSIAGKQCFVSGMSAMVTDLKDLCEKEEPIYVGIAVALACVAMMIFMDNWITPFVFLMSIGMAILLNMGTNYFLGEISYLTKALSAVLQLAVTMDYSIFLWHSYEEQKSMYEDNKEAMAVAINNTLTSVVGSSITTVAGFIALCFMSYTLGLDLGIVMAKGVILGVIGCVTTLPSMILVLDKLLQKTSHKSLLPDMGKVASGITKVFPVFLILFLGLILPSYLSY
;
A
#
# COMPACT_ATOMS: atom_id res chain seq x y z
N VAL A 1 -18.39 1.73 -32.86
CA VAL A 1 -17.41 2.63 -33.49
C VAL A 1 -18.17 3.71 -34.21
N LEU A 2 -17.75 4.93 -34.08
CA LEU A 2 -18.36 6.09 -34.76
C LEU A 2 -17.29 6.76 -35.61
N TRP A 3 -17.60 6.96 -36.88
CA TRP A 3 -16.76 7.66 -37.86
C TRP A 3 -17.64 8.44 -38.82
N TYR A 4 -17.08 9.13 -39.78
CA TYR A 4 -17.88 9.91 -40.74
C TYR A 4 -18.85 9.07 -41.58
N ASP A 5 -18.60 7.78 -41.78
CA ASP A 5 -19.45 6.84 -42.53
C ASP A 5 -20.80 6.57 -41.85
N ASP A 6 -20.92 6.84 -40.55
CA ASP A 6 -22.21 6.82 -39.85
C ASP A 6 -23.11 8.00 -40.21
N PHE A 7 -22.55 9.04 -40.86
CA PHE A 7 -23.26 10.29 -41.23
C PHE A 7 -23.32 10.53 -42.75
N ALA A 8 -22.40 9.91 -43.52
CA ALA A 8 -22.31 10.04 -44.95
C ALA A 8 -21.88 8.71 -45.59
N ASP A 9 -22.32 8.43 -46.79
CA ASP A 9 -21.93 7.21 -47.51
C ASP A 9 -20.42 7.17 -47.76
N VAL A 10 -19.77 6.06 -47.52
CA VAL A 10 -18.31 5.85 -47.70
C VAL A 10 -17.89 6.10 -49.18
N SER A 11 -18.80 5.96 -50.13
CA SER A 11 -18.55 6.25 -51.55
C SER A 11 -18.36 7.76 -51.82
N VAL A 12 -18.72 8.65 -50.87
CA VAL A 12 -18.55 10.08 -51.01
C VAL A 12 -17.10 10.44 -50.66
N PRO A 13 -16.30 11.02 -51.57
CA PRO A 13 -14.96 11.46 -51.27
C PRO A 13 -14.95 12.48 -50.08
N MET A 14 -13.98 12.34 -49.21
CA MET A 14 -13.90 13.19 -47.98
C MET A 14 -13.84 14.68 -48.29
N GLU A 15 -13.28 15.07 -49.46
CA GLU A 15 -13.16 16.43 -49.91
C GLU A 15 -14.50 17.13 -50.23
N ILE A 16 -15.54 16.32 -50.46
CA ILE A 16 -16.89 16.79 -50.83
C ILE A 16 -17.80 16.86 -49.56
N LEU A 17 -17.35 16.33 -48.44
CA LEU A 17 -18.13 16.40 -47.19
C LEU A 17 -18.37 17.84 -46.73
N PRO A 18 -19.52 18.14 -46.08
CA PRO A 18 -19.72 19.43 -45.42
C PRO A 18 -18.57 19.76 -44.47
N SER A 19 -18.02 20.96 -44.54
CA SER A 19 -16.84 21.35 -43.73
C SER A 19 -16.99 21.04 -42.23
N LYS A 20 -18.18 21.23 -41.68
CA LYS A 20 -18.48 20.91 -40.28
C LYS A 20 -18.34 19.42 -39.96
N LEU A 21 -18.68 18.54 -40.89
CA LEU A 21 -18.56 17.09 -40.71
C LEU A 21 -17.11 16.66 -40.94
N TYR A 22 -16.44 17.22 -41.94
CA TYR A 22 -15.04 16.95 -42.22
C TYR A 22 -14.17 17.36 -41.00
N ASP A 23 -14.30 18.59 -40.52
CA ASP A 23 -13.52 19.13 -39.42
C ASP A 23 -13.79 18.44 -38.06
N ALA A 24 -14.96 17.77 -37.92
CA ALA A 24 -15.28 17.03 -36.72
C ALA A 24 -14.46 15.74 -36.58
N PHE A 25 -14.07 15.10 -37.68
CA PHE A 25 -13.36 13.83 -37.69
C PHE A 25 -11.94 13.93 -38.24
N ASN A 26 -11.59 14.97 -38.95
CA ASN A 26 -10.32 15.11 -39.62
C ASN A 26 -9.60 16.41 -39.26
N SER A 27 -8.28 16.33 -39.14
CA SER A 27 -7.41 17.48 -38.94
C SER A 27 -6.05 17.22 -39.61
N GLY A 28 -5.70 18.01 -40.64
CA GLY A 28 -4.52 17.75 -41.46
C GLY A 28 -4.55 16.36 -42.10
N ASP A 29 -3.51 15.60 -41.94
CA ASP A 29 -3.39 14.21 -42.45
C ASP A 29 -3.91 13.15 -41.46
N SER A 30 -4.68 13.54 -40.44
CA SER A 30 -5.15 12.64 -39.40
C SER A 30 -6.68 12.57 -39.36
N THR A 31 -7.20 11.38 -39.09
CA THR A 31 -8.62 11.15 -38.83
C THR A 31 -8.86 10.56 -37.45
N MET A 32 -10.01 10.83 -36.86
CA MET A 32 -10.42 10.37 -35.56
C MET A 32 -11.55 9.35 -35.67
N LEU A 33 -11.36 8.19 -35.02
CA LEU A 33 -12.42 7.19 -34.82
C LEU A 33 -12.82 7.20 -33.34
N ALA A 34 -14.09 7.31 -33.04
CA ALA A 34 -14.61 7.23 -31.67
C ALA A 34 -15.12 5.80 -31.41
N ILE A 35 -14.60 5.18 -30.37
CA ILE A 35 -14.99 3.83 -29.97
C ILE A 35 -15.69 3.90 -28.63
N PHE A 36 -16.93 3.42 -28.56
CA PHE A 36 -17.72 3.36 -27.35
C PHE A 36 -17.83 1.90 -26.88
N PHE A 37 -17.71 1.70 -25.58
CA PHE A 37 -17.83 0.41 -24.93
C PHE A 37 -19.12 0.37 -24.10
N ASP A 38 -19.81 -0.75 -24.09
CA ASP A 38 -21.00 -0.98 -23.28
C ASP A 38 -20.66 -1.30 -21.81
N THR A 39 -19.38 -1.61 -21.54
CA THR A 39 -18.85 -1.90 -20.22
C THR A 39 -18.17 -0.67 -19.62
N SER A 40 -17.95 -0.68 -18.29
CA SER A 40 -17.29 0.44 -17.63
C SER A 40 -15.85 0.62 -18.12
N THR A 41 -15.30 1.83 -17.97
CA THR A 41 -13.93 2.18 -18.37
C THR A 41 -12.86 1.34 -17.64
N SER A 42 -13.21 0.80 -16.48
CA SER A 42 -12.32 -0.01 -15.62
C SER A 42 -12.60 -1.51 -15.70
N SER A 43 -13.51 -1.97 -16.55
CA SER A 43 -13.78 -3.40 -16.70
C SER A 43 -12.64 -4.11 -17.43
N ASP A 44 -12.36 -5.35 -17.05
CA ASP A 44 -11.33 -6.17 -17.69
C ASP A 44 -11.58 -6.36 -19.18
N ASP A 45 -12.84 -6.43 -19.62
CA ASP A 45 -13.17 -6.59 -21.03
C ASP A 45 -12.85 -5.33 -21.83
N THR A 46 -13.17 -4.13 -21.29
CA THR A 46 -12.76 -2.86 -21.91
C THR A 46 -11.24 -2.76 -22.02
N MET A 47 -10.50 -3.11 -20.97
CA MET A 47 -9.04 -3.05 -20.96
C MET A 47 -8.40 -4.03 -21.93
N LYS A 48 -8.93 -5.27 -22.04
CA LYS A 48 -8.50 -6.25 -23.04
C LYS A 48 -8.75 -5.75 -24.46
N ALA A 49 -9.92 -5.13 -24.70
CA ALA A 49 -10.25 -4.55 -25.99
C ALA A 49 -9.30 -3.40 -26.37
N ILE A 50 -8.97 -2.49 -25.44
CA ILE A 50 -7.99 -1.41 -25.65
C ILE A 50 -6.61 -1.98 -26.01
N THR A 51 -6.16 -3.01 -25.29
CA THR A 51 -4.88 -3.67 -25.55
C THR A 51 -4.88 -4.35 -26.93
N ALA A 52 -5.97 -5.02 -27.30
CA ALA A 52 -6.13 -5.62 -28.63
C ALA A 52 -6.12 -4.56 -29.74
N ILE A 53 -6.86 -3.45 -29.56
CA ILE A 53 -6.87 -2.34 -30.52
C ILE A 53 -5.45 -1.78 -30.72
N ARG A 54 -4.69 -1.56 -29.66
CA ARG A 54 -3.29 -1.08 -29.74
C ARG A 54 -2.37 -2.05 -30.47
N SER A 55 -2.57 -3.35 -30.28
CA SER A 55 -1.77 -4.37 -30.98
C SER A 55 -2.00 -4.37 -32.50
N ILE A 56 -3.23 -4.06 -32.93
CA ILE A 56 -3.63 -4.00 -34.34
C ILE A 56 -3.25 -2.64 -34.96
N ALA A 57 -3.49 -1.56 -34.24
CA ALA A 57 -3.29 -0.18 -34.71
C ALA A 57 -1.84 0.16 -35.01
N GLY A 58 -0.87 -0.51 -34.35
CA GLY A 58 0.56 -0.29 -34.56
C GLY A 58 1.01 1.12 -34.16
N LYS A 59 2.10 1.59 -34.77
CA LYS A 59 2.72 2.88 -34.41
C LYS A 59 2.08 4.11 -35.08
N GLN A 60 1.20 3.90 -36.04
CA GLN A 60 0.57 4.99 -36.82
C GLN A 60 -0.72 5.51 -36.19
N CYS A 61 -1.30 4.77 -35.24
CA CYS A 61 -2.53 5.16 -34.57
C CYS A 61 -2.29 5.41 -33.09
N PHE A 62 -2.84 6.51 -32.58
CA PHE A 62 -2.84 6.83 -31.16
C PHE A 62 -4.18 6.46 -30.56
N VAL A 63 -4.17 5.57 -29.57
CA VAL A 63 -5.37 5.21 -28.81
C VAL A 63 -5.39 6.04 -27.56
N SER A 64 -6.38 6.93 -27.41
CA SER A 64 -6.54 7.87 -26.31
C SER A 64 -7.97 7.82 -25.76
N GLY A 65 -8.23 8.53 -24.70
CA GLY A 65 -9.53 8.58 -24.04
C GLY A 65 -9.48 7.96 -22.64
N MET A 66 -10.59 8.08 -21.89
CA MET A 66 -10.64 7.66 -20.49
C MET A 66 -10.35 6.16 -20.32
N SER A 67 -10.91 5.30 -21.15
CA SER A 67 -10.65 3.86 -21.07
C SER A 67 -9.19 3.49 -21.35
N ALA A 68 -8.56 4.16 -22.31
CA ALA A 68 -7.13 3.97 -22.62
C ALA A 68 -6.26 4.43 -21.46
N MET A 69 -6.57 5.59 -20.86
CA MET A 69 -5.85 6.12 -19.69
C MET A 69 -5.94 5.19 -18.47
N VAL A 70 -7.14 4.65 -18.19
CA VAL A 70 -7.32 3.71 -17.08
C VAL A 70 -6.54 2.41 -17.34
N THR A 71 -6.50 1.93 -18.59
CA THR A 71 -5.67 0.76 -18.96
C THR A 71 -4.20 1.04 -18.74
N ASP A 72 -3.69 2.21 -19.15
CA ASP A 72 -2.29 2.59 -18.96
C ASP A 72 -1.92 2.71 -17.48
N LEU A 73 -2.81 3.28 -16.66
CA LEU A 73 -2.60 3.37 -15.21
C LEU A 73 -2.54 1.99 -14.57
N LYS A 74 -3.41 1.06 -14.97
CA LYS A 74 -3.37 -0.32 -14.47
C LYS A 74 -2.06 -1.00 -14.85
N ASP A 75 -1.67 -0.96 -16.13
CA ASP A 75 -0.45 -1.59 -16.63
C ASP A 75 0.79 -1.00 -15.94
N LEU A 76 0.80 0.31 -15.70
CA LEU A 76 1.86 1.00 -14.98
C LEU A 76 1.92 0.53 -13.52
N CYS A 77 0.78 0.49 -12.82
CA CYS A 77 0.70 0.01 -11.44
C CYS A 77 1.20 -1.43 -11.34
N GLU A 78 0.73 -2.34 -12.19
CA GLU A 78 1.14 -3.75 -12.16
C GLU A 78 2.64 -3.95 -12.43
N LYS A 79 3.23 -3.10 -13.26
CA LYS A 79 4.67 -3.13 -13.56
C LYS A 79 5.52 -2.54 -12.45
N GLU A 80 5.07 -1.46 -11.83
CA GLU A 80 5.85 -0.71 -10.84
C GLU A 80 5.65 -1.24 -9.41
N GLU A 81 4.48 -1.82 -9.10
CA GLU A 81 4.16 -2.35 -7.77
C GLU A 81 5.27 -3.23 -7.19
N PRO A 82 5.76 -4.29 -7.89
CA PRO A 82 6.78 -5.17 -7.31
C PRO A 82 8.11 -4.45 -7.05
N ILE A 83 8.42 -3.43 -7.84
CA ILE A 83 9.64 -2.63 -7.67
C ILE A 83 9.54 -1.77 -6.40
N TYR A 84 8.42 -1.05 -6.22
CA TYR A 84 8.22 -0.21 -5.04
C TYR A 84 8.05 -1.04 -3.76
N VAL A 85 7.38 -2.19 -3.83
CA VAL A 85 7.31 -3.13 -2.71
C VAL A 85 8.71 -3.62 -2.34
N GLY A 86 9.54 -3.99 -3.32
CA GLY A 86 10.93 -4.40 -3.10
C GLY A 86 11.77 -3.29 -2.44
N ILE A 87 11.64 -2.05 -2.90
CA ILE A 87 12.32 -0.89 -2.31
C ILE A 87 11.83 -0.67 -0.87
N ALA A 88 10.53 -0.71 -0.62
CA ALA A 88 9.96 -0.55 0.73
C ALA A 88 10.48 -1.61 1.69
N VAL A 89 10.49 -2.88 1.27
CA VAL A 89 11.03 -4.00 2.06
C VAL A 89 12.52 -3.81 2.34
N ALA A 90 13.31 -3.40 1.34
CA ALA A 90 14.74 -3.16 1.52
C ALA A 90 15.01 -2.01 2.50
N LEU A 91 14.29 -0.90 2.36
CA LEU A 91 14.41 0.25 3.28
C LEU A 91 13.97 -0.12 4.70
N ALA A 92 12.87 -0.86 4.85
CA ALA A 92 12.41 -1.37 6.14
C ALA A 92 13.45 -2.30 6.79
N CYS A 93 14.05 -3.20 6.00
CA CYS A 93 15.12 -4.07 6.47
C CYS A 93 16.33 -3.29 6.96
N VAL A 94 16.80 -2.30 6.19
CA VAL A 94 17.94 -1.44 6.57
C VAL A 94 17.61 -0.65 7.84
N ALA A 95 16.43 -0.04 7.91
CA ALA A 95 16.00 0.69 9.10
C ALA A 95 16.01 -0.22 10.33
N MET A 96 15.40 -1.39 10.25
CA MET A 96 15.38 -2.35 11.36
C MET A 96 16.79 -2.84 11.75
N MET A 97 17.70 -3.04 10.79
CA MET A 97 19.10 -3.40 11.08
C MET A 97 19.82 -2.31 11.90
N ILE A 98 19.45 -1.04 11.70
CA ILE A 98 20.04 0.08 12.45
C ILE A 98 19.43 0.19 13.85
N PHE A 99 18.12 -0.02 13.97
CA PHE A 99 17.39 0.18 15.23
C PHE A 99 17.35 -1.04 16.14
N MET A 100 17.62 -2.25 15.59
CA MET A 100 17.62 -3.49 16.36
C MET A 100 19.03 -3.99 16.60
N ASP A 101 19.21 -4.67 17.74
CA ASP A 101 20.50 -5.21 18.18
C ASP A 101 20.78 -6.60 17.58
N ASN A 102 20.22 -6.90 16.40
CA ASN A 102 20.33 -8.20 15.76
C ASN A 102 20.17 -8.12 14.23
N TRP A 103 21.06 -8.82 13.51
CA TRP A 103 21.06 -8.82 12.02
C TRP A 103 19.95 -9.69 11.40
N ILE A 104 19.48 -10.70 12.10
CA ILE A 104 18.50 -11.68 11.55
C ILE A 104 17.06 -11.28 11.90
N THR A 105 16.84 -10.60 13.01
CA THR A 105 15.50 -10.18 13.46
C THR A 105 14.68 -9.46 12.36
N PRO A 106 15.24 -8.54 11.56
CA PRO A 106 14.51 -7.91 10.47
C PRO A 106 13.94 -8.91 9.44
N PHE A 107 14.70 -9.94 9.11
CA PHE A 107 14.25 -10.97 8.15
C PHE A 107 13.13 -11.83 8.73
N VAL A 108 13.19 -12.15 10.01
CA VAL A 108 12.11 -12.88 10.71
C VAL A 108 10.83 -12.08 10.71
N PHE A 109 10.92 -10.78 10.97
CA PHE A 109 9.77 -9.87 10.94
C PHE A 109 9.19 -9.76 9.54
N LEU A 110 10.03 -9.47 8.55
CA LEU A 110 9.59 -9.35 7.16
C LEU A 110 8.96 -10.65 6.64
N MET A 111 9.46 -11.81 7.08
CA MET A 111 8.86 -13.10 6.72
C MET A 111 7.49 -13.29 7.37
N SER A 112 7.33 -12.94 8.65
CA SER A 112 6.04 -12.99 9.36
C SER A 112 5.02 -12.04 8.74
N ILE A 113 5.43 -10.79 8.47
CA ILE A 113 4.58 -9.78 7.83
C ILE A 113 4.25 -10.19 6.40
N GLY A 114 5.22 -10.73 5.66
CA GLY A 114 5.02 -11.25 4.31
C GLY A 114 3.95 -12.36 4.26
N MET A 115 3.95 -13.28 5.22
CA MET A 115 2.88 -14.28 5.34
C MET A 115 1.51 -13.64 5.60
N ALA A 116 1.43 -12.63 6.46
CA ALA A 116 0.18 -11.90 6.71
C ALA A 116 -0.30 -11.13 5.45
N ILE A 117 0.62 -10.53 4.67
CA ILE A 117 0.30 -9.89 3.39
C ILE A 117 -0.22 -10.92 2.38
N LEU A 118 0.45 -12.07 2.24
CA LEU A 118 0.01 -13.13 1.34
C LEU A 118 -1.38 -13.66 1.71
N LEU A 119 -1.67 -13.84 3.01
CA LEU A 119 -2.99 -14.22 3.47
C LEU A 119 -4.04 -13.14 3.17
N ASN A 120 -3.68 -11.87 3.35
CA ASN A 120 -4.56 -10.75 3.02
C ASN A 120 -4.88 -10.73 1.52
N MET A 121 -3.84 -10.82 0.67
CA MET A 121 -4.01 -10.83 -0.79
C MET A 121 -4.79 -12.06 -1.27
N GLY A 122 -4.45 -13.25 -0.75
CA GLY A 122 -5.13 -14.50 -1.12
C GLY A 122 -6.62 -14.52 -0.74
N THR A 123 -6.96 -13.96 0.43
CA THR A 123 -8.37 -13.88 0.88
C THR A 123 -9.17 -12.82 0.15
N ASN A 124 -8.56 -11.97 -0.66
CA ASN A 124 -9.27 -11.05 -1.56
C ASN A 124 -10.10 -11.79 -2.63
N TYR A 125 -9.75 -13.04 -2.94
CA TYR A 125 -10.56 -13.89 -3.81
C TYR A 125 -12.04 -13.96 -3.39
N PHE A 126 -12.33 -13.90 -2.09
CA PHE A 126 -13.71 -13.92 -1.57
C PHE A 126 -14.44 -12.57 -1.71
N LEU A 127 -13.72 -11.49 -1.99
CA LEU A 127 -14.29 -10.16 -2.17
C LEU A 127 -14.67 -9.87 -3.64
N GLY A 128 -14.26 -10.72 -4.57
CA GLY A 128 -14.48 -10.53 -6.00
C GLY A 128 -13.44 -9.60 -6.64
N GLU A 129 -13.88 -8.72 -7.51
CA GLU A 129 -13.02 -7.76 -8.19
C GLU A 129 -12.60 -6.64 -7.24
N ILE A 130 -11.30 -6.40 -7.15
CA ILE A 130 -10.69 -5.36 -6.32
C ILE A 130 -9.98 -4.36 -7.25
N SER A 131 -10.10 -3.08 -6.93
CA SER A 131 -9.38 -2.02 -7.64
C SER A 131 -7.87 -2.31 -7.70
N TYR A 132 -7.28 -2.14 -8.87
CA TYR A 132 -5.83 -2.26 -9.06
C TYR A 132 -5.04 -1.33 -8.14
N LEU A 133 -5.57 -0.14 -7.83
CA LEU A 133 -4.95 0.79 -6.87
C LEU A 133 -4.95 0.21 -5.45
N THR A 134 -6.05 -0.43 -5.02
CA THR A 134 -6.13 -1.11 -3.72
C THR A 134 -5.12 -2.25 -3.66
N LYS A 135 -4.99 -3.03 -4.71
CA LYS A 135 -4.03 -4.13 -4.80
C LYS A 135 -2.60 -3.63 -4.67
N ALA A 136 -2.23 -2.61 -5.44
CA ALA A 136 -0.89 -2.02 -5.42
C ALA A 136 -0.51 -1.40 -4.06
N LEU A 137 -1.45 -0.69 -3.41
CA LEU A 137 -1.19 0.00 -2.16
C LEU A 137 -1.25 -0.92 -0.94
N SER A 138 -2.05 -1.98 -0.98
CA SER A 138 -2.34 -2.79 0.21
C SER A 138 -1.10 -3.46 0.79
N ALA A 139 -0.19 -3.96 -0.03
CA ALA A 139 1.03 -4.62 0.43
C ALA A 139 1.96 -3.65 1.18
N VAL A 140 2.20 -2.46 0.63
CA VAL A 140 3.09 -1.44 1.23
C VAL A 140 2.48 -0.85 2.50
N LEU A 141 1.18 -0.53 2.47
CA LEU A 141 0.50 0.02 3.64
C LEU A 141 0.40 -1.01 4.77
N GLN A 142 0.11 -2.27 4.46
CA GLN A 142 0.08 -3.33 5.46
C GLN A 142 1.47 -3.55 6.07
N LEU A 143 2.54 -3.56 5.26
CA LEU A 143 3.92 -3.64 5.75
C LEU A 143 4.19 -2.53 6.77
N ALA A 144 3.88 -1.27 6.41
CA ALA A 144 4.11 -0.12 7.27
C ALA A 144 3.35 -0.20 8.60
N VAL A 145 2.05 -0.55 8.56
CA VAL A 145 1.20 -0.60 9.77
C VAL A 145 1.56 -1.76 10.69
N THR A 146 1.90 -2.94 10.13
CA THR A 146 2.13 -4.14 10.95
C THR A 146 3.55 -4.26 11.49
N MET A 147 4.50 -3.52 10.91
CA MET A 147 5.89 -3.55 11.34
C MET A 147 6.05 -3.06 12.79
N ASP A 148 5.35 -2.01 13.18
CA ASP A 148 5.42 -1.45 14.53
C ASP A 148 4.98 -2.46 15.60
N TYR A 149 3.97 -3.29 15.30
CA TYR A 149 3.50 -4.34 16.23
C TYR A 149 4.58 -5.38 16.50
N SER A 150 5.34 -5.73 15.47
CA SER A 150 6.46 -6.67 15.58
C SER A 150 7.61 -6.11 16.40
N ILE A 151 7.90 -4.82 16.24
CA ILE A 151 8.93 -4.11 17.00
C ILE A 151 8.55 -4.04 18.50
N PHE A 152 7.29 -3.71 18.82
CA PHE A 152 6.81 -3.68 20.21
C PHE A 152 6.92 -5.05 20.89
N LEU A 153 6.51 -6.10 20.21
CA LEU A 153 6.63 -7.46 20.74
C LEU A 153 8.07 -7.86 20.99
N TRP A 154 8.97 -7.55 20.05
CA TRP A 154 10.39 -7.87 20.17
C TRP A 154 11.04 -7.19 21.37
N HIS A 155 10.85 -5.88 21.53
CA HIS A 155 11.40 -5.16 22.66
C HIS A 155 10.87 -5.68 24.00
N SER A 156 9.57 -5.98 24.07
CA SER A 156 9.00 -6.60 25.27
C SER A 156 9.60 -7.97 25.52
N TYR A 157 9.84 -8.78 24.48
CA TYR A 157 10.46 -10.09 24.63
C TYR A 157 11.91 -10.00 25.11
N GLU A 158 12.72 -9.10 24.54
CA GLU A 158 14.09 -8.89 24.99
C GLU A 158 14.16 -8.44 26.45
N GLU A 159 13.26 -7.56 26.88
CA GLU A 159 13.15 -7.14 28.27
C GLU A 159 12.82 -8.32 29.19
N GLN A 160 11.80 -9.10 28.85
CA GLN A 160 11.39 -10.26 29.67
C GLN A 160 12.44 -11.38 29.67
N LYS A 161 13.15 -11.59 28.56
CA LYS A 161 14.22 -12.59 28.45
C LYS A 161 15.35 -12.35 29.46
N SER A 162 15.56 -11.12 29.90
CA SER A 162 16.52 -10.80 30.95
C SER A 162 16.04 -11.21 32.37
N MET A 163 14.73 -11.45 32.55
CA MET A 163 14.08 -11.70 33.82
C MET A 163 13.67 -13.17 34.03
N TYR A 164 13.50 -13.93 32.93
CA TYR A 164 13.04 -15.32 32.94
C TYR A 164 14.10 -16.25 32.35
N GLU A 165 14.27 -17.43 32.97
CA GLU A 165 15.19 -18.46 32.46
C GLU A 165 14.62 -19.21 31.25
N ASP A 166 13.29 -19.40 31.21
CA ASP A 166 12.62 -20.06 30.07
C ASP A 166 12.13 -19.03 29.04
N ASN A 167 12.65 -19.15 27.83
CA ASN A 167 12.29 -18.28 26.71
C ASN A 167 10.80 -18.34 26.36
N LYS A 168 10.10 -19.47 26.66
CA LYS A 168 8.66 -19.60 26.43
C LYS A 168 7.86 -18.79 27.44
N GLU A 169 8.27 -18.79 28.70
CA GLU A 169 7.64 -17.97 29.73
C GLU A 169 7.88 -16.48 29.44
N ALA A 170 9.11 -16.10 29.10
CA ALA A 170 9.45 -14.75 28.70
C ALA A 170 8.58 -14.27 27.52
N MET A 171 8.40 -15.10 26.49
CA MET A 171 7.57 -14.79 25.34
C MET A 171 6.08 -14.69 25.71
N ALA A 172 5.55 -15.56 26.56
CA ALA A 172 4.15 -15.50 27.02
C ALA A 172 3.86 -14.18 27.75
N VAL A 173 4.78 -13.75 28.63
CA VAL A 173 4.66 -12.48 29.33
C VAL A 173 4.80 -11.30 28.38
N ALA A 174 5.73 -11.36 27.42
CA ALA A 174 5.89 -10.34 26.40
C ALA A 174 4.64 -10.15 25.54
N ILE A 175 4.01 -11.25 25.10
CA ILE A 175 2.73 -11.20 24.38
C ILE A 175 1.66 -10.53 25.25
N ASN A 176 1.52 -10.94 26.50
CA ASN A 176 0.51 -10.38 27.40
C ASN A 176 0.71 -8.86 27.63
N ASN A 177 1.94 -8.42 27.79
CA ASN A 177 2.29 -7.00 28.01
C ASN A 177 2.03 -6.14 26.77
N THR A 178 2.27 -6.69 25.58
CA THR A 178 2.12 -5.95 24.31
C THR A 178 0.72 -6.04 23.72
N LEU A 179 -0.02 -7.10 24.02
CA LEU A 179 -1.32 -7.38 23.41
C LEU A 179 -2.30 -6.22 23.57
N THR A 180 -2.40 -5.64 24.75
CA THR A 180 -3.31 -4.52 25.02
C THR A 180 -2.97 -3.29 24.17
N SER A 181 -1.68 -2.98 24.03
CA SER A 181 -1.22 -1.83 23.24
C SER A 181 -1.41 -2.08 21.74
N VAL A 182 -1.04 -3.28 21.28
CA VAL A 182 -1.18 -3.67 19.86
C VAL A 182 -2.65 -3.73 19.45
N VAL A 183 -3.52 -4.35 20.27
CA VAL A 183 -4.96 -4.41 19.98
C VAL A 183 -5.59 -3.02 20.04
N GLY A 184 -5.24 -2.21 21.04
CA GLY A 184 -5.74 -0.83 21.15
C GLY A 184 -5.38 0.03 19.93
N SER A 185 -4.12 -0.01 19.50
CA SER A 185 -3.66 0.69 18.29
C SER A 185 -4.32 0.14 17.02
N SER A 186 -4.44 -1.18 16.91
CA SER A 186 -5.05 -1.79 15.71
C SER A 186 -6.54 -1.49 15.58
N ILE A 187 -7.30 -1.42 16.69
CA ILE A 187 -8.71 -1.03 16.67
C ILE A 187 -8.89 0.38 16.09
N THR A 188 -8.06 1.34 16.50
CA THR A 188 -8.14 2.70 15.96
C THR A 188 -7.80 2.75 14.46
N THR A 189 -6.80 1.98 14.03
CA THR A 189 -6.41 1.86 12.63
C THR A 189 -7.51 1.19 11.80
N VAL A 190 -8.07 0.08 12.28
CA VAL A 190 -9.21 -0.60 11.64
C VAL A 190 -10.43 0.31 11.55
N ALA A 191 -10.76 1.05 12.63
CA ALA A 191 -11.86 2.01 12.61
C ALA A 191 -11.64 3.10 11.56
N GLY A 192 -10.40 3.59 11.39
CA GLY A 192 -10.05 4.54 10.33
C GLY A 192 -10.27 3.96 8.93
N PHE A 193 -9.86 2.72 8.67
CA PHE A 193 -10.11 2.06 7.40
C PHE A 193 -11.60 1.75 7.17
N ILE A 194 -12.34 1.35 8.21
CA ILE A 194 -13.80 1.17 8.11
C ILE A 194 -14.49 2.50 7.78
N ALA A 195 -14.00 3.63 8.30
CA ALA A 195 -14.57 4.93 7.96
C ALA A 195 -14.47 5.24 6.45
N LEU A 196 -13.44 4.75 5.74
CA LEU A 196 -13.34 4.87 4.28
C LEU A 196 -14.46 4.14 3.54
N CYS A 197 -15.02 3.08 4.15
CA CYS A 197 -16.12 2.33 3.54
C CYS A 197 -17.41 3.16 3.41
N PHE A 198 -17.54 4.25 4.15
CA PHE A 198 -18.68 5.17 4.06
C PHE A 198 -18.52 6.27 3.01
N MET A 199 -17.38 6.28 2.30
CA MET A 199 -17.20 7.21 1.18
C MET A 199 -18.11 6.84 0.01
N SER A 200 -18.62 7.87 -0.69
CA SER A 200 -19.40 7.67 -1.93
C SER A 200 -18.60 7.11 -3.08
N TYR A 201 -17.28 7.15 -3.00
CA TYR A 201 -16.36 6.65 -4.01
C TYR A 201 -15.98 5.20 -3.73
N THR A 202 -16.23 4.32 -4.69
CA THR A 202 -16.05 2.86 -4.55
C THR A 202 -14.64 2.42 -4.18
N LEU A 203 -13.61 3.17 -4.60
CA LEU A 203 -12.22 2.91 -4.20
C LEU A 203 -12.04 2.98 -2.68
N GLY A 204 -12.78 3.86 -1.99
CA GLY A 204 -12.75 3.97 -0.53
C GLY A 204 -13.25 2.70 0.15
N LEU A 205 -14.32 2.10 -0.39
CA LEU A 205 -14.87 0.84 0.10
C LEU A 205 -13.86 -0.31 -0.05
N ASP A 206 -13.29 -0.48 -1.25
CA ASP A 206 -12.32 -1.54 -1.53
C ASP A 206 -11.08 -1.41 -0.63
N LEU A 207 -10.49 -0.22 -0.60
CA LEU A 207 -9.31 0.06 0.21
C LEU A 207 -9.62 -0.13 1.70
N GLY A 208 -10.77 0.36 2.16
CA GLY A 208 -11.21 0.24 3.55
C GLY A 208 -11.31 -1.21 4.02
N ILE A 209 -12.00 -2.06 3.26
CA ILE A 209 -12.18 -3.48 3.59
C ILE A 209 -10.84 -4.23 3.55
N VAL A 210 -10.08 -4.09 2.47
CA VAL A 210 -8.81 -4.81 2.28
C VAL A 210 -7.80 -4.42 3.35
N MET A 211 -7.72 -3.14 3.69
CA MET A 211 -6.78 -2.66 4.70
C MET A 211 -7.22 -3.01 6.13
N ALA A 212 -8.51 -2.88 6.47
CA ALA A 212 -9.03 -3.30 7.78
C ALA A 212 -8.74 -4.79 8.02
N LYS A 213 -9.04 -5.65 7.03
CA LYS A 213 -8.71 -7.08 7.05
C LYS A 213 -7.20 -7.32 7.17
N GLY A 214 -6.39 -6.58 6.41
CA GLY A 214 -4.93 -6.67 6.44
C GLY A 214 -4.35 -6.37 7.82
N VAL A 215 -4.85 -5.34 8.51
CA VAL A 215 -4.43 -5.01 9.88
C VAL A 215 -4.81 -6.12 10.86
N ILE A 216 -6.03 -6.66 10.78
CA ILE A 216 -6.47 -7.77 11.63
C ILE A 216 -5.57 -9.00 11.44
N LEU A 217 -5.29 -9.38 10.19
CA LEU A 217 -4.39 -10.50 9.86
C LEU A 217 -2.95 -10.21 10.33
N GLY A 218 -2.51 -8.97 10.25
CA GLY A 218 -1.21 -8.53 10.76
C GLY A 218 -1.09 -8.69 12.27
N VAL A 219 -2.12 -8.31 13.04
CA VAL A 219 -2.16 -8.49 14.49
C VAL A 219 -2.17 -9.98 14.84
N ILE A 220 -2.98 -10.79 14.18
CA ILE A 220 -3.00 -12.24 14.39
C ILE A 220 -1.61 -12.83 14.10
N GLY A 221 -0.98 -12.44 13.01
CA GLY A 221 0.39 -12.87 12.67
C GLY A 221 1.42 -12.44 13.71
N CYS A 222 1.31 -11.21 14.23
CA CYS A 222 2.19 -10.68 15.26
C CYS A 222 2.09 -11.47 16.58
N VAL A 223 0.89 -11.88 17.00
CA VAL A 223 0.73 -12.58 18.29
C VAL A 223 0.81 -14.11 18.18
N THR A 224 0.82 -14.68 16.98
CA THR A 224 0.86 -16.14 16.77
C THR A 224 2.10 -16.58 15.99
N THR A 225 2.23 -16.13 14.75
CA THR A 225 3.29 -16.56 13.83
C THR A 225 4.65 -16.03 14.25
N LEU A 226 4.74 -14.73 14.54
CA LEU A 226 5.99 -14.09 14.90
C LEU A 226 6.61 -14.65 16.18
N PRO A 227 5.89 -14.81 17.32
CA PRO A 227 6.43 -15.45 18.52
C PRO A 227 6.94 -16.86 18.27
N SER A 228 6.20 -17.64 17.49
CA SER A 228 6.59 -19.00 17.13
C SER A 228 7.91 -19.02 16.33
N MET A 229 8.05 -18.12 15.36
CA MET A 229 9.29 -17.99 14.58
C MET A 229 10.47 -17.55 15.44
N ILE A 230 10.26 -16.57 16.34
CA ILE A 230 11.31 -16.10 17.25
C ILE A 230 11.78 -17.24 18.16
N LEU A 231 10.87 -18.00 18.76
CA LEU A 231 11.23 -19.13 19.64
C LEU A 231 11.97 -20.25 18.90
N VAL A 232 11.57 -20.59 17.67
CA VAL A 232 12.25 -21.59 16.85
C VAL A 232 13.66 -21.14 16.45
N LEU A 233 13.81 -19.85 16.13
CA LEU A 233 15.06 -19.26 15.67
C LEU A 233 15.92 -18.66 16.80
N ASP A 234 15.51 -18.78 18.06
CA ASP A 234 16.16 -18.12 19.20
C ASP A 234 17.68 -18.35 19.28
N LYS A 235 18.14 -19.59 19.05
CA LYS A 235 19.58 -19.91 19.03
C LYS A 235 20.34 -19.17 17.92
N LEU A 236 19.68 -18.91 16.79
CA LEU A 236 20.27 -18.20 15.66
C LEU A 236 20.29 -16.70 15.95
N LEU A 237 19.21 -16.19 16.53
CA LEU A 237 19.09 -14.80 16.95
C LEU A 237 20.14 -14.42 17.98
N GLN A 238 20.38 -15.27 18.97
CA GLN A 238 21.45 -15.04 19.98
C GLN A 238 22.86 -14.96 19.36
N LYS A 239 23.12 -15.78 18.31
CA LYS A 239 24.42 -15.80 17.64
C LYS A 239 24.72 -14.55 16.82
N THR A 240 23.70 -13.85 16.38
CA THR A 240 23.78 -12.69 15.47
C THR A 240 23.50 -11.36 16.16
N SER A 241 23.41 -11.38 17.48
CA SER A 241 23.27 -10.15 18.29
C SER A 241 24.53 -9.30 18.18
N HIS A 242 24.34 -8.00 18.04
CA HIS A 242 25.39 -6.98 18.03
C HIS A 242 25.01 -5.85 19.00
N LYS A 243 25.96 -5.00 19.32
CA LYS A 243 25.69 -3.83 20.15
C LYS A 243 24.82 -2.83 19.38
N SER A 244 23.90 -2.18 20.10
CA SER A 244 23.08 -1.11 19.52
C SER A 244 23.92 -0.09 18.77
N LEU A 245 23.53 0.19 17.53
CA LEU A 245 24.14 1.25 16.70
C LEU A 245 23.67 2.64 17.14
N LEU A 246 22.56 2.70 17.90
CA LEU A 246 22.00 3.95 18.38
C LEU A 246 22.73 4.41 19.64
N PRO A 247 23.13 5.70 19.70
CA PRO A 247 23.67 6.27 20.93
C PRO A 247 22.57 6.35 22.00
N ASP A 248 22.98 6.29 23.25
CA ASP A 248 22.07 6.52 24.38
C ASP A 248 21.38 7.89 24.27
N MET A 249 20.07 7.87 24.05
CA MET A 249 19.23 9.06 23.89
C MET A 249 18.79 9.68 25.24
N GLY A 250 19.28 9.17 26.37
CA GLY A 250 18.91 9.66 27.70
C GLY A 250 19.14 11.15 27.88
N LYS A 251 20.24 11.69 27.33
CA LYS A 251 20.51 13.14 27.37
C LYS A 251 19.52 13.96 26.55
N VAL A 252 19.10 13.44 25.40
CA VAL A 252 18.09 14.07 24.52
C VAL A 252 16.72 14.03 25.20
N ALA A 253 16.33 12.88 25.74
CA ALA A 253 15.08 12.72 26.48
C ALA A 253 15.03 13.67 27.71
N SER A 254 16.10 13.75 28.49
CA SER A 254 16.21 14.69 29.61
C SER A 254 16.16 16.16 29.14
N GLY A 255 16.74 16.48 27.98
CA GLY A 255 16.67 17.82 27.40
C GLY A 255 15.22 18.18 27.00
N ILE A 256 14.53 17.26 26.31
CA ILE A 256 13.14 17.47 25.91
C ILE A 256 12.22 17.65 27.12
N THR A 257 12.34 16.78 28.13
CA THR A 257 11.53 16.87 29.35
C THR A 257 11.78 18.14 30.14
N LYS A 258 12.98 18.72 30.06
CA LYS A 258 13.33 19.97 30.75
C LYS A 258 12.72 21.20 30.08
N VAL A 259 12.51 21.15 28.77
CA VAL A 259 12.01 22.28 27.94
C VAL A 259 10.60 22.00 27.37
N PHE A 260 9.84 21.02 27.92
CA PHE A 260 8.55 20.62 27.43
C PHE A 260 7.53 21.77 27.17
N PRO A 261 7.45 22.85 28.00
CA PRO A 261 6.49 23.91 27.76
C PRO A 261 6.78 24.69 26.48
N VAL A 262 8.07 24.79 26.09
CA VAL A 262 8.48 25.51 24.88
C VAL A 262 7.98 24.79 23.64
N PHE A 263 8.05 23.45 23.62
CA PHE A 263 7.51 22.65 22.50
C PHE A 263 5.99 22.80 22.38
N LEU A 264 5.27 22.83 23.51
CA LEU A 264 3.83 23.04 23.52
C LEU A 264 3.45 24.43 22.93
N ILE A 265 4.14 25.48 23.38
CA ILE A 265 3.90 26.85 22.89
C ILE A 265 4.25 26.97 21.42
N LEU A 266 5.35 26.36 20.97
CA LEU A 266 5.77 26.34 19.57
C LEU A 266 4.74 25.64 18.69
N PHE A 267 4.24 24.48 19.11
CA PHE A 267 3.20 23.74 18.38
C PHE A 267 1.90 24.52 18.27
N LEU A 268 1.43 25.10 19.39
CA LEU A 268 0.22 25.95 19.39
C LEU A 268 0.41 27.21 18.52
N GLY A 269 1.62 27.80 18.56
CA GLY A 269 1.95 28.95 17.71
C GLY A 269 1.99 28.64 16.22
N LEU A 270 2.33 27.42 15.82
CA LEU A 270 2.34 26.98 14.42
C LEU A 270 0.95 26.62 13.89
N ILE A 271 -0.01 26.27 14.74
CA ILE A 271 -1.39 25.96 14.32
C ILE A 271 -2.04 27.17 13.67
N LEU A 272 -1.86 28.36 14.25
CA LEU A 272 -2.53 29.59 13.77
C LEU A 272 -2.10 29.97 12.34
N PRO A 273 -0.81 30.10 11.99
CA PRO A 273 -0.39 30.39 10.61
C PRO A 273 -0.71 29.23 9.65
N SER A 274 -0.66 27.97 10.10
CA SER A 274 -1.03 26.82 9.28
C SER A 274 -2.51 26.85 8.90
N TYR A 275 -3.38 27.23 9.82
CA TYR A 275 -4.82 27.39 9.56
C TYR A 275 -5.12 28.58 8.63
N LEU A 276 -4.37 29.67 8.75
CA LEU A 276 -4.56 30.88 7.92
C LEU A 276 -3.99 30.72 6.50
N SER A 277 -3.07 29.77 6.28
CA SER A 277 -2.48 29.53 4.96
C SER A 277 -3.23 28.45 4.14
N TYR A 278 -4.19 27.75 4.73
CA TYR A 278 -5.09 26.81 4.09
C TYR A 278 -6.33 27.51 3.58
#